data_ebf5c751d38616c178de6bce640f0c0b
#
_entry.id   ebf5c751d38616c178de6bce640f0c0b
#
_cell.length_a   1.000
_cell.length_b   1.000
_cell.length_c   1.000
_cell.angle_alpha   90.00
_cell.angle_beta   90.00
_cell.angle_gamma   90.00
#
_symmetry.space_group_name_H-M   'P 1'
#
loop_
_entity.id
_entity.type
_entity.pdbx_description
1 polymer ?
#
loop_
_entity_poly.entity_id
_entity_poly.type
_entity_poly.pdbx_seq_one_letter_code
_entity_poly.pdbx_strand_id
1 'polypeptide(L)'
;MKRWQFIAFLGSIAFCTACGVKTENKETKEVRTQNSREAESETVQEAGKGNDQAAFPKAKIQLKYSNLLDQETRDRVEEALKNAGLKEEKIKSFFSAVDEYNEAVGKENLVQKMTAIDAGFPNLDSDKLVDAWLNKGGYVGRNCRITAFSLMGDFITVGNPVPGDTTMLFSDFDAISAKRIFTGEEKKNYDTVFSYIDVDDTQDTGVLSDEIIKSWKEKEISFHNDKMHMISVFMTMDDGLNKVQEFIGHVGVLLEEGDKFLFIEKLAFELPYQVDEFSSLQEVNDYLMGAYDKDADGLTAKPLIFFDGEVMKEYRVLR
;
A
#
# COMPACT_ATOMS: atom_id res chain seq x y z
N MET A 1 -4.26 38.90 -12.62
CA MET A 1 -3.55 37.80 -11.95
C MET A 1 -4.51 37.20 -10.96
N LYS A 2 -5.20 36.10 -11.33
CA LYS A 2 -6.13 35.37 -10.47
C LYS A 2 -5.37 34.21 -9.81
N ARG A 3 -5.24 34.24 -8.48
CA ARG A 3 -4.73 33.13 -7.69
C ARG A 3 -5.74 31.98 -7.76
N TRP A 4 -5.37 30.89 -8.37
CA TRP A 4 -6.07 29.61 -8.27
C TRP A 4 -5.63 28.98 -6.95
N GLN A 5 -6.58 28.82 -6.06
CA GLN A 5 -6.38 27.98 -4.86
C GLN A 5 -6.54 26.52 -5.33
N PHE A 6 -5.45 25.79 -5.38
CA PHE A 6 -5.47 24.33 -5.52
C PHE A 6 -5.96 23.76 -4.19
N ILE A 7 -7.17 23.24 -4.19
CA ILE A 7 -7.61 22.31 -3.14
C ILE A 7 -6.97 20.97 -3.50
N ALA A 8 -5.84 20.68 -2.85
CA ALA A 8 -5.25 19.34 -2.85
C ALA A 8 -6.15 18.43 -2.02
N PHE A 9 -6.91 17.57 -2.67
CA PHE A 9 -7.50 16.41 -2.02
C PHE A 9 -6.35 15.41 -1.83
N LEU A 10 -5.66 15.54 -0.70
CA LEU A 10 -4.69 14.58 -0.22
C LEU A 10 -5.45 13.32 0.16
N GLY A 11 -5.29 12.26 -0.65
CA GLY A 11 -5.50 10.91 -0.22
C GLY A 11 -4.43 10.57 0.81
N SER A 12 -4.53 11.20 1.99
CA SER A 12 -3.67 10.91 3.12
C SER A 12 -4.10 9.58 3.70
N ILE A 13 -3.33 8.53 3.46
CA ILE A 13 -3.29 7.41 4.39
C ILE A 13 -2.64 7.99 5.66
N ALA A 14 -3.49 8.54 6.53
CA ALA A 14 -3.06 9.11 7.79
C ALA A 14 -2.58 7.98 8.70
N PHE A 15 -1.29 7.95 8.96
CA PHE A 15 -0.75 7.27 10.13
C PHE A 15 -1.24 8.04 11.37
N CYS A 16 -2.37 7.65 11.93
CA CYS A 16 -2.84 8.19 13.19
C CYS A 16 -1.97 7.69 14.34
N THR A 17 -0.97 8.46 14.72
CA THR A 17 -0.38 8.42 16.06
C THR A 17 -1.34 9.13 17.00
N ALA A 18 -1.93 8.39 17.93
CA ALA A 18 -2.74 8.93 19.01
C ALA A 18 -1.86 9.74 19.97
N CYS A 19 -1.93 11.06 19.88
CA CYS A 19 -1.50 11.95 20.96
C CYS A 19 -2.73 12.74 21.44
N GLY A 20 -3.11 12.48 22.70
CA GLY A 20 -4.21 13.16 23.34
C GLY A 20 -3.92 14.66 23.58
N VAL A 21 -4.76 15.50 23.04
CA VAL A 21 -4.82 16.93 23.39
C VAL A 21 -6.08 17.16 24.21
N LYS A 22 -5.86 17.58 25.47
CA LYS A 22 -6.91 18.12 26.33
C LYS A 22 -7.29 19.49 25.80
N THR A 23 -8.53 19.65 25.39
CA THR A 23 -9.15 20.97 25.21
C THR A 23 -10.01 21.33 26.41
N GLU A 24 -9.63 22.37 27.08
CA GLU A 24 -10.47 23.04 28.08
C GLU A 24 -11.63 23.76 27.38
N ASN A 25 -12.85 23.48 27.82
CA ASN A 25 -14.01 24.27 27.46
C ASN A 25 -14.52 25.06 28.66
N LYS A 26 -14.65 26.35 28.43
CA LYS A 26 -15.28 27.32 29.33
C LYS A 26 -16.78 27.18 29.39
N GLU A 27 -17.26 27.39 30.61
CA GLU A 27 -18.61 27.44 31.13
C GLU A 27 -19.68 28.15 30.31
N THR A 28 -20.89 27.60 30.35
CA THR A 28 -22.12 28.38 30.57
C THR A 28 -23.16 27.56 31.37
N LYS A 29 -23.85 28.28 32.24
CA LYS A 29 -24.61 27.94 33.41
C LYS A 29 -25.96 27.23 33.19
N GLU A 30 -26.27 26.37 34.18
CA GLU A 30 -27.54 26.14 34.92
C GLU A 30 -28.86 25.98 34.18
N VAL A 31 -29.56 24.87 34.46
CA VAL A 31 -30.80 24.85 35.29
C VAL A 31 -31.04 23.44 35.87
N ARG A 32 -31.39 23.43 37.16
CA ARG A 32 -31.74 22.34 38.06
C ARG A 32 -33.06 21.59 37.68
N THR A 33 -33.14 20.28 37.87
CA THR A 33 -34.18 19.73 38.74
C THR A 33 -33.87 18.30 39.21
N GLN A 34 -34.02 18.05 40.47
CA GLN A 34 -33.90 16.78 41.20
C GLN A 34 -35.09 15.83 40.84
N ASN A 35 -34.82 14.55 40.81
CA ASN A 35 -35.63 13.58 41.54
C ASN A 35 -34.93 12.22 41.71
N SER A 36 -34.76 11.89 42.96
CA SER A 36 -34.34 10.62 43.51
C SER A 36 -35.40 9.52 43.30
N ARG A 37 -34.96 8.29 43.00
CA ARG A 37 -35.59 7.05 43.52
C ARG A 37 -34.58 5.91 43.40
N GLU A 38 -34.25 5.36 44.55
CA GLU A 38 -33.62 4.05 44.76
C GLU A 38 -34.54 2.92 44.24
N ALA A 39 -33.97 1.89 43.63
CA ALA A 39 -34.55 0.55 43.55
C ALA A 39 -33.43 -0.47 43.31
N GLU A 40 -33.18 -1.19 44.33
CA GLU A 40 -32.80 -2.60 44.55
C GLU A 40 -32.10 -3.41 43.43
N SER A 41 -30.97 -3.97 43.84
CA SER A 41 -30.16 -4.96 43.17
C SER A 41 -30.86 -6.31 43.07
N GLU A 42 -31.11 -6.77 41.87
CA GLU A 42 -31.27 -8.21 41.59
C GLU A 42 -30.07 -8.73 40.82
N THR A 43 -29.34 -9.62 41.46
CA THR A 43 -28.27 -10.41 40.85
C THR A 43 -28.88 -11.41 39.87
N VAL A 44 -28.79 -11.14 38.60
CA VAL A 44 -29.00 -12.13 37.55
C VAL A 44 -27.63 -12.75 37.21
N GLN A 45 -27.48 -14.02 37.58
CA GLN A 45 -26.38 -14.85 37.07
C GLN A 45 -26.59 -15.06 35.57
N GLU A 46 -25.86 -14.33 34.75
CA GLU A 46 -25.71 -14.67 33.33
C GLU A 46 -24.77 -15.86 33.20
N ALA A 47 -25.35 -16.96 32.74
CA ALA A 47 -24.60 -18.12 32.27
C ALA A 47 -23.76 -17.72 31.06
N GLY A 48 -22.43 -17.75 31.21
CA GLY A 48 -21.50 -17.46 30.16
C GLY A 48 -21.69 -18.41 28.98
N LYS A 49 -22.22 -17.88 27.88
CA LYS A 49 -22.01 -18.45 26.55
C LYS A 49 -20.60 -18.07 26.15
N GLY A 50 -19.71 -19.05 26.18
CA GLY A 50 -18.37 -18.92 25.62
C GLY A 50 -18.50 -18.52 24.14
N ASN A 51 -18.09 -17.29 23.86
CA ASN A 51 -17.87 -16.83 22.49
C ASN A 51 -16.47 -17.36 22.14
N ASP A 52 -16.40 -18.54 21.55
CA ASP A 52 -15.21 -19.02 20.84
C ASP A 52 -15.04 -18.17 19.55
N GLN A 53 -14.74 -16.90 19.72
CA GLN A 53 -14.13 -16.14 18.63
C GLN A 53 -12.72 -16.73 18.47
N ALA A 54 -12.51 -17.45 17.38
CA ALA A 54 -11.18 -17.89 16.99
C ALA A 54 -10.25 -16.65 17.01
N ALA A 55 -9.24 -16.67 17.88
CA ALA A 55 -8.32 -15.56 17.97
C ALA A 55 -7.56 -15.45 16.64
N PHE A 56 -7.54 -14.26 16.05
CA PHE A 56 -6.76 -14.00 14.84
C PHE A 56 -5.28 -14.35 15.06
N PRO A 57 -4.60 -14.87 14.04
CA PRO A 57 -3.19 -15.19 14.14
C PRO A 57 -2.39 -13.91 14.42
N LYS A 58 -1.35 -14.03 15.21
CA LYS A 58 -0.41 -12.93 15.44
C LYS A 58 0.52 -12.80 14.24
N ALA A 59 0.82 -11.56 13.87
CA ALA A 59 1.83 -11.27 12.86
C ALA A 59 3.18 -11.90 13.21
N LYS A 60 3.85 -12.48 12.20
CA LYS A 60 5.20 -13.03 12.31
C LYS A 60 6.11 -12.20 11.42
N ILE A 61 6.61 -11.08 11.94
CA ILE A 61 7.41 -10.17 11.14
C ILE A 61 8.78 -10.02 11.81
N GLN A 62 9.84 -10.38 11.06
CA GLN A 62 11.24 -10.08 11.39
C GLN A 62 11.78 -9.19 10.27
N LEU A 63 11.21 -8.00 10.15
CA LEU A 63 11.52 -7.09 9.06
C LEU A 63 12.90 -6.46 9.24
N LYS A 64 13.70 -6.52 8.18
CA LYS A 64 14.82 -5.60 7.97
C LYS A 64 14.53 -4.77 6.74
N TYR A 65 14.90 -3.50 6.77
CA TYR A 65 14.69 -2.61 5.64
C TYR A 65 15.83 -1.62 5.45
N SER A 66 15.92 -1.09 4.22
CA SER A 66 16.83 -0.03 3.84
C SER A 66 16.14 0.91 2.84
N ASN A 67 16.50 2.19 2.87
CA ASN A 67 16.09 3.14 1.83
C ASN A 67 17.13 3.24 0.69
N LEU A 68 17.90 2.19 0.45
CA LEU A 68 18.81 2.05 -0.68
C LEU A 68 19.90 3.14 -0.75
N LEU A 69 20.45 3.53 0.41
CA LEU A 69 21.55 4.49 0.48
C LEU A 69 22.93 3.81 0.45
N ASP A 70 23.04 2.62 1.05
CA ASP A 70 24.29 1.87 1.10
C ASP A 70 24.51 1.03 -0.16
N GLN A 71 25.80 0.89 -0.52
CA GLN A 71 26.18 0.18 -1.74
C GLN A 71 25.90 -1.33 -1.63
N GLU A 72 26.06 -1.93 -0.46
CA GLU A 72 25.84 -3.37 -0.24
C GLU A 72 24.38 -3.76 -0.56
N THR A 73 23.42 -3.01 -0.02
CA THR A 73 21.99 -3.26 -0.32
C THR A 73 21.67 -3.00 -1.79
N ARG A 74 22.27 -1.94 -2.39
CA ARG A 74 22.07 -1.63 -3.81
C ARG A 74 22.60 -2.75 -4.70
N ASP A 75 23.80 -3.27 -4.43
CA ASP A 75 24.42 -4.36 -5.19
C ASP A 75 23.56 -5.63 -5.13
N ARG A 76 23.03 -5.97 -3.96
CA ARG A 76 22.11 -7.11 -3.78
C ARG A 76 20.83 -6.95 -4.63
N VAL A 77 20.19 -5.79 -4.56
CA VAL A 77 18.98 -5.49 -5.35
C VAL A 77 19.31 -5.51 -6.85
N GLU A 78 20.40 -4.91 -7.26
CA GLU A 78 20.83 -4.89 -8.66
C GLU A 78 21.09 -6.31 -9.19
N GLU A 79 21.79 -7.14 -8.40
CA GLU A 79 22.04 -8.53 -8.75
C GLU A 79 20.75 -9.34 -8.87
N ALA A 80 19.83 -9.19 -7.91
CA ALA A 80 18.53 -9.89 -7.94
C ALA A 80 17.70 -9.46 -9.17
N LEU A 81 17.63 -8.18 -9.49
CA LEU A 81 16.96 -7.67 -10.69
C LEU A 81 17.59 -8.20 -11.99
N LYS A 82 18.94 -8.26 -12.08
CA LYS A 82 19.64 -8.87 -13.21
C LYS A 82 19.36 -10.37 -13.34
N ASN A 83 19.35 -11.08 -12.21
CA ASN A 83 19.05 -12.51 -12.15
C ASN A 83 17.60 -12.83 -12.55
N ALA A 84 16.68 -11.90 -12.33
CA ALA A 84 15.31 -11.95 -12.81
C ALA A 84 15.17 -11.56 -14.30
N GLY A 85 16.25 -11.15 -14.96
CA GLY A 85 16.27 -10.81 -16.39
C GLY A 85 15.85 -9.38 -16.72
N LEU A 86 15.79 -8.48 -15.71
CA LEU A 86 15.47 -7.08 -15.98
C LEU A 86 16.62 -6.40 -16.76
N LYS A 87 16.25 -5.62 -17.78
CA LYS A 87 17.20 -4.89 -18.62
C LYS A 87 17.95 -3.83 -17.82
N GLU A 88 19.23 -3.67 -18.15
CA GLU A 88 20.13 -2.75 -17.45
C GLU A 88 19.65 -1.29 -17.47
N GLU A 89 19.01 -0.85 -18.56
CA GLU A 89 18.44 0.50 -18.65
C GLU A 89 17.29 0.71 -17.63
N LYS A 90 16.46 -0.31 -17.37
CA LYS A 90 15.38 -0.22 -16.37
C LYS A 90 15.94 -0.22 -14.96
N ILE A 91 16.96 -1.03 -14.69
CA ILE A 91 17.67 -1.04 -13.41
C ILE A 91 18.29 0.35 -13.13
N LYS A 92 18.98 0.93 -14.11
CA LYS A 92 19.56 2.29 -14.00
C LYS A 92 18.47 3.35 -13.78
N SER A 93 17.34 3.24 -14.50
CA SER A 93 16.21 4.17 -14.32
C SER A 93 15.60 4.07 -12.92
N PHE A 94 15.52 2.85 -12.37
CA PHE A 94 15.06 2.64 -11.00
C PHE A 94 15.98 3.31 -9.99
N PHE A 95 17.27 3.01 -10.01
CA PHE A 95 18.22 3.63 -9.07
C PHE A 95 18.36 5.14 -9.24
N SER A 96 18.22 5.66 -10.47
CA SER A 96 18.17 7.11 -10.70
C SER A 96 16.97 7.77 -10.02
N ALA A 97 15.82 7.10 -10.00
CA ALA A 97 14.63 7.61 -9.31
C ALA A 97 14.76 7.50 -7.77
N VAL A 98 15.44 6.46 -7.27
CA VAL A 98 15.83 6.34 -5.86
C VAL A 98 16.74 7.50 -5.45
N ASP A 99 17.78 7.76 -6.25
CA ASP A 99 18.74 8.83 -5.98
C ASP A 99 18.06 10.22 -6.01
N GLU A 100 17.19 10.47 -7.00
CA GLU A 100 16.41 11.72 -7.09
C GLU A 100 15.59 11.98 -5.83
N TYR A 101 14.95 10.93 -5.29
CA TYR A 101 14.16 11.04 -4.07
C TYR A 101 15.05 11.24 -2.84
N ASN A 102 16.07 10.38 -2.67
CA ASN A 102 16.93 10.38 -1.49
C ASN A 102 17.73 11.69 -1.34
N GLU A 103 18.15 12.29 -2.47
CA GLU A 103 18.80 13.61 -2.48
C GLU A 103 17.81 14.73 -2.10
N ALA A 104 16.58 14.64 -2.57
CA ALA A 104 15.58 15.67 -2.32
C ALA A 104 15.16 15.76 -0.86
N VAL A 105 14.99 14.60 -0.20
CA VAL A 105 14.53 14.55 1.20
C VAL A 105 15.67 14.60 2.23
N GLY A 106 16.91 14.47 1.79
CA GLY A 106 18.09 14.42 2.65
C GLY A 106 18.37 13.04 3.21
N LYS A 107 19.58 12.56 2.97
CA LYS A 107 20.02 11.19 3.33
C LYS A 107 19.98 10.92 4.84
N GLU A 108 20.12 11.96 5.65
CA GLU A 108 20.06 11.91 7.11
C GLU A 108 18.64 11.59 7.66
N ASN A 109 17.61 11.73 6.84
CA ASN A 109 16.22 11.43 7.18
C ASN A 109 15.81 10.00 6.81
N LEU A 110 16.73 9.20 6.31
CA LEU A 110 16.49 7.89 5.73
C LEU A 110 17.35 6.82 6.42
N VAL A 111 16.91 5.56 6.34
CA VAL A 111 17.64 4.40 6.83
C VAL A 111 18.71 4.01 5.82
N GLN A 112 19.96 4.13 6.25
CA GLN A 112 21.11 4.04 5.35
C GLN A 112 21.44 2.62 4.88
N LYS A 113 21.26 1.61 5.75
CA LYS A 113 21.59 0.21 5.47
C LYS A 113 20.53 -0.72 6.04
N MET A 114 20.52 -1.97 5.60
CA MET A 114 19.63 -2.99 6.15
C MET A 114 19.62 -2.97 7.66
N THR A 115 18.49 -2.54 8.24
CA THR A 115 18.29 -2.35 9.68
C THR A 115 17.07 -3.13 10.13
N ALA A 116 17.26 -3.97 11.13
CA ALA A 116 16.14 -4.70 11.76
C ALA A 116 15.25 -3.74 12.55
N ILE A 117 13.95 -3.97 12.51
CA ILE A 117 12.98 -3.26 13.33
C ILE A 117 12.16 -4.23 14.17
N ASP A 118 12.04 -3.91 15.47
CA ASP A 118 11.32 -4.76 16.42
C ASP A 118 9.79 -4.61 16.33
N ALA A 119 9.31 -3.53 15.79
CA ALA A 119 7.88 -3.18 15.75
C ALA A 119 7.16 -3.59 14.46
N GLY A 120 7.86 -4.19 13.49
CA GLY A 120 7.26 -4.65 12.24
C GLY A 120 7.04 -3.58 11.17
N PHE A 121 7.18 -2.28 11.48
CA PHE A 121 7.00 -1.19 10.50
C PHE A 121 8.10 -0.15 10.63
N PRO A 122 8.57 0.43 9.50
CA PRO A 122 9.53 1.52 9.50
C PRO A 122 9.02 2.72 10.31
N ASN A 123 9.87 3.24 11.19
CA ASN A 123 9.57 4.49 11.91
C ASN A 123 10.19 5.65 11.13
N LEU A 124 9.42 6.23 10.23
CA LEU A 124 9.80 7.38 9.40
C LEU A 124 9.09 8.64 9.90
N ASP A 125 9.79 9.76 9.92
CA ASP A 125 9.19 11.09 10.09
C ASP A 125 8.52 11.50 8.76
N SER A 126 7.31 10.99 8.54
CA SER A 126 6.59 11.17 7.29
C SER A 126 6.33 12.63 6.97
N ASP A 127 6.01 13.46 7.95
CA ASP A 127 5.71 14.89 7.75
C ASP A 127 6.96 15.60 7.23
N LYS A 128 8.12 15.33 7.83
CA LYS A 128 9.40 15.89 7.39
C LYS A 128 9.78 15.46 5.97
N LEU A 129 9.55 14.19 5.62
CA LEU A 129 9.82 13.68 4.29
C LEU A 129 8.90 14.30 3.24
N VAL A 130 7.61 14.41 3.54
CA VAL A 130 6.61 15.06 2.67
C VAL A 130 6.97 16.52 2.44
N ASP A 131 7.27 17.28 3.49
CA ASP A 131 7.66 18.69 3.41
C ASP A 131 8.93 18.85 2.54
N ALA A 132 9.94 18.02 2.75
CA ALA A 132 11.18 18.08 2.00
C ALA A 132 10.96 17.78 0.51
N TRP A 133 10.14 16.77 0.20
CA TRP A 133 9.80 16.42 -1.18
C TRP A 133 9.00 17.53 -1.87
N LEU A 134 7.97 18.06 -1.23
CA LEU A 134 7.13 19.15 -1.77
C LEU A 134 7.94 20.43 -1.99
N ASN A 135 8.90 20.74 -1.10
CA ASN A 135 9.79 21.90 -1.23
C ASN A 135 10.76 21.79 -2.42
N LYS A 136 11.12 20.58 -2.84
CA LYS A 136 11.87 20.37 -4.08
C LYS A 136 11.11 20.92 -5.28
N GLY A 137 9.80 20.74 -5.33
CA GLY A 137 8.93 21.13 -6.44
C GLY A 137 9.21 20.36 -7.74
N GLY A 138 8.46 20.69 -8.78
CA GLY A 138 8.70 20.20 -10.12
C GLY A 138 7.72 19.14 -10.61
N TYR A 139 7.54 18.04 -9.88
CA TYR A 139 6.50 17.06 -10.18
C TYR A 139 6.15 16.24 -8.93
N VAL A 140 5.00 15.53 -8.97
CA VAL A 140 4.47 14.81 -7.81
C VAL A 140 5.36 13.64 -7.36
N GLY A 141 6.15 13.05 -8.25
CA GLY A 141 7.01 11.89 -7.95
C GLY A 141 6.47 10.60 -8.55
N ARG A 142 7.14 9.48 -8.28
CA ARG A 142 6.61 8.14 -8.56
C ARG A 142 5.94 7.59 -7.31
N ASN A 143 4.90 6.78 -7.48
CA ASN A 143 4.27 6.01 -6.41
C ASN A 143 4.60 4.50 -6.52
N CYS A 144 3.93 3.68 -5.71
CA CYS A 144 4.06 2.24 -5.71
C CYS A 144 3.75 1.62 -7.09
N ARG A 145 2.64 2.01 -7.71
CA ARG A 145 2.17 1.49 -9.00
C ARG A 145 3.15 1.81 -10.14
N ILE A 146 3.58 3.07 -10.24
CA ILE A 146 4.55 3.50 -11.26
C ILE A 146 5.88 2.76 -11.06
N THR A 147 6.33 2.61 -9.83
CA THR A 147 7.58 1.91 -9.50
C THR A 147 7.49 0.43 -9.85
N ALA A 148 6.45 -0.25 -9.40
CA ALA A 148 6.26 -1.68 -9.67
C ALA A 148 6.14 -1.96 -11.17
N PHE A 149 5.36 -1.18 -11.90
CA PHE A 149 5.24 -1.37 -13.35
C PHE A 149 6.50 -1.01 -14.13
N SER A 150 7.31 -0.05 -13.66
CA SER A 150 8.62 0.24 -14.26
C SER A 150 9.56 -0.96 -14.19
N LEU A 151 9.44 -1.79 -13.15
CA LEU A 151 10.22 -3.01 -12.97
C LEU A 151 9.59 -4.23 -13.66
N MET A 152 8.28 -4.39 -13.52
CA MET A 152 7.56 -5.59 -13.95
C MET A 152 6.98 -5.54 -15.37
N GLY A 153 6.81 -4.34 -15.95
CA GLY A 153 6.01 -4.16 -17.18
C GLY A 153 6.45 -5.01 -18.37
N ASP A 154 7.75 -5.34 -18.50
CA ASP A 154 8.25 -6.25 -19.54
C ASP A 154 7.84 -7.73 -19.31
N PHE A 155 7.41 -8.07 -18.10
CA PHE A 155 7.00 -9.41 -17.69
C PHE A 155 5.49 -9.54 -17.46
N ILE A 156 4.72 -8.51 -17.82
CA ILE A 156 3.27 -8.49 -17.76
C ILE A 156 2.73 -8.43 -19.18
N THR A 157 1.97 -9.42 -19.58
CA THR A 157 1.21 -9.40 -20.83
C THR A 157 -0.20 -8.88 -20.54
N VAL A 158 -0.68 -7.97 -21.38
CA VAL A 158 -2.07 -7.47 -21.39
C VAL A 158 -2.61 -7.69 -22.80
N GLY A 159 -3.25 -8.83 -23.03
CA GLY A 159 -3.72 -9.22 -24.38
C GLY A 159 -4.94 -8.42 -24.84
N ASN A 160 -5.78 -7.99 -23.90
CA ASN A 160 -6.93 -7.12 -24.15
C ASN A 160 -6.82 -5.84 -23.32
N PRO A 161 -6.02 -4.83 -23.77
CA PRO A 161 -5.74 -3.63 -23.01
C PRO A 161 -6.90 -2.62 -23.07
N VAL A 162 -8.00 -2.93 -22.37
CA VAL A 162 -9.16 -2.06 -22.18
C VAL A 162 -9.22 -1.68 -20.71
N PRO A 163 -8.75 -0.47 -20.35
CA PRO A 163 -8.80 -0.03 -18.96
C PRO A 163 -10.24 0.10 -18.46
N GLY A 164 -10.47 -0.19 -17.20
CA GLY A 164 -11.68 0.13 -16.48
C GLY A 164 -11.72 1.60 -16.06
N ASP A 165 -12.26 1.88 -14.88
CA ASP A 165 -12.27 3.23 -14.32
C ASP A 165 -10.85 3.65 -13.89
N THR A 166 -10.36 4.75 -14.44
CA THR A 166 -9.04 5.34 -14.15
C THR A 166 -9.13 6.71 -13.49
N THR A 167 -10.32 7.11 -13.05
CA THR A 167 -10.57 8.46 -12.53
C THR A 167 -9.63 8.81 -11.37
N MET A 168 -9.34 7.85 -10.50
CA MET A 168 -8.48 8.05 -9.34
C MET A 168 -6.97 7.94 -9.65
N LEU A 169 -6.59 7.66 -10.89
CA LEU A 169 -5.18 7.61 -11.32
C LEU A 169 -4.64 8.96 -11.80
N PHE A 170 -5.34 10.06 -11.55
CA PHE A 170 -4.95 11.38 -12.07
C PHE A 170 -3.54 11.81 -11.65
N SER A 171 -3.13 11.57 -10.39
CA SER A 171 -1.76 11.87 -9.93
C SER A 171 -0.72 10.97 -10.61
N ASP A 172 -1.06 9.71 -10.90
CA ASP A 172 -0.21 8.80 -11.65
C ASP A 172 0.01 9.34 -13.08
N PHE A 173 -1.05 9.83 -13.72
CA PHE A 173 -0.98 10.40 -15.06
C PHE A 173 -0.15 11.68 -15.12
N ASP A 174 -0.27 12.54 -14.12
CA ASP A 174 0.57 13.73 -13.97
C ASP A 174 2.06 13.34 -13.85
N ALA A 175 2.37 12.37 -12.99
CA ALA A 175 3.74 11.89 -12.80
C ALA A 175 4.31 11.23 -14.08
N ILE A 176 3.53 10.35 -14.71
CA ILE A 176 3.92 9.66 -15.95
C ILE A 176 4.18 10.67 -17.07
N SER A 177 3.28 11.65 -17.24
CA SER A 177 3.38 12.67 -18.26
C SER A 177 4.58 13.60 -18.05
N ALA A 178 4.82 14.03 -16.81
CA ALA A 178 5.91 14.96 -16.47
C ALA A 178 7.30 14.41 -16.82
N LYS A 179 7.52 13.12 -16.68
CA LYS A 179 8.80 12.45 -16.94
C LYS A 179 8.75 11.51 -18.15
N ARG A 180 7.63 11.40 -18.85
CA ARG A 180 7.39 10.44 -19.95
C ARG A 180 7.80 9.01 -19.57
N ILE A 181 7.37 8.57 -18.38
CA ILE A 181 7.79 7.29 -17.80
C ILE A 181 7.29 6.14 -18.66
N PHE A 182 6.02 6.18 -19.06
CA PHE A 182 5.38 5.21 -19.94
C PHE A 182 4.76 5.93 -21.15
N THR A 183 4.82 5.32 -22.33
CA THR A 183 4.26 5.88 -23.56
C THR A 183 3.57 4.79 -24.39
N GLY A 184 2.64 5.18 -25.27
CA GLY A 184 2.01 4.28 -26.23
C GLY A 184 1.36 3.07 -25.58
N GLU A 185 1.75 1.88 -25.99
CA GLU A 185 1.23 0.60 -25.52
C GLU A 185 1.55 0.35 -24.03
N GLU A 186 2.76 0.68 -23.61
CA GLU A 186 3.18 0.52 -22.20
C GLU A 186 2.28 1.29 -21.24
N LYS A 187 1.92 2.56 -21.61
CA LYS A 187 0.96 3.33 -20.81
C LYS A 187 -0.43 2.71 -20.81
N LYS A 188 -0.89 2.22 -21.96
CA LYS A 188 -2.20 1.56 -22.07
C LYS A 188 -2.27 0.30 -21.22
N ASN A 189 -1.20 -0.47 -21.18
CA ASN A 189 -1.09 -1.65 -20.33
C ASN A 189 -1.10 -1.26 -18.84
N TYR A 190 -0.34 -0.22 -18.46
CA TYR A 190 -0.38 0.37 -17.12
C TYR A 190 -1.80 0.75 -16.71
N ASP A 191 -2.51 1.53 -17.55
CA ASP A 191 -3.87 1.98 -17.29
C ASP A 191 -4.83 0.79 -17.12
N THR A 192 -4.61 -0.30 -17.86
CA THR A 192 -5.45 -1.50 -17.79
C THR A 192 -5.21 -2.30 -16.51
N VAL A 193 -3.94 -2.48 -16.10
CA VAL A 193 -3.57 -3.23 -14.89
C VAL A 193 -4.06 -2.51 -13.63
N PHE A 194 -3.95 -1.18 -13.58
CA PHE A 194 -4.25 -0.38 -12.38
C PHE A 194 -5.61 0.31 -12.39
N SER A 195 -6.43 0.11 -13.44
CA SER A 195 -7.81 0.57 -13.43
C SER A 195 -8.63 -0.13 -12.35
N TYR A 196 -9.61 0.57 -11.82
CA TYR A 196 -10.52 0.04 -10.81
C TYR A 196 -11.44 -1.02 -11.41
N ILE A 197 -11.85 -1.97 -10.59
CA ILE A 197 -12.68 -3.12 -10.95
C ILE A 197 -14.00 -2.97 -10.23
N ASP A 198 -15.11 -2.85 -10.95
CA ASP A 198 -16.44 -2.86 -10.36
C ASP A 198 -16.73 -4.25 -9.79
N VAL A 199 -17.19 -4.33 -8.54
CA VAL A 199 -17.46 -5.57 -7.81
C VAL A 199 -18.80 -5.52 -7.09
N ASP A 200 -19.28 -6.66 -6.64
CA ASP A 200 -20.47 -6.74 -5.79
C ASP A 200 -20.24 -6.05 -4.44
N ASP A 201 -21.31 -5.48 -3.88
CA ASP A 201 -21.30 -4.89 -2.54
C ASP A 201 -21.30 -6.03 -1.48
N THR A 202 -20.10 -6.48 -1.15
CA THR A 202 -19.88 -7.56 -0.18
C THR A 202 -18.57 -7.40 0.57
N GLN A 203 -18.48 -8.01 1.75
CA GLN A 203 -17.24 -8.15 2.52
C GLN A 203 -16.62 -9.56 2.39
N ASP A 204 -17.23 -10.44 1.59
CA ASP A 204 -16.69 -11.78 1.33
C ASP A 204 -15.47 -11.70 0.42
N THR A 205 -14.30 -11.85 1.01
CA THR A 205 -13.02 -11.79 0.31
C THR A 205 -12.87 -12.89 -0.76
N GLY A 206 -13.59 -13.99 -0.65
CA GLY A 206 -13.63 -15.05 -1.67
C GLY A 206 -14.36 -14.56 -2.92
N VAL A 207 -15.54 -13.95 -2.75
CA VAL A 207 -16.29 -13.36 -3.87
C VAL A 207 -15.47 -12.26 -4.56
N LEU A 208 -14.93 -11.31 -3.78
CA LEU A 208 -14.13 -10.21 -4.31
C LEU A 208 -12.90 -10.70 -5.08
N SER A 209 -12.19 -11.70 -4.55
CA SER A 209 -11.03 -12.27 -5.24
C SER A 209 -11.40 -12.94 -6.57
N ASP A 210 -12.52 -13.64 -6.63
CA ASP A 210 -12.99 -14.28 -7.87
C ASP A 210 -13.36 -13.23 -8.94
N GLU A 211 -13.94 -12.09 -8.54
CA GLU A 211 -14.27 -10.98 -9.44
C GLU A 211 -13.02 -10.27 -9.98
N ILE A 212 -12.02 -10.04 -9.12
CA ILE A 212 -10.71 -9.50 -9.54
C ILE A 212 -10.05 -10.43 -10.57
N ILE A 213 -9.95 -11.72 -10.25
CA ILE A 213 -9.36 -12.73 -11.13
C ILE A 213 -10.11 -12.81 -12.46
N LYS A 214 -11.45 -12.78 -12.43
CA LYS A 214 -12.28 -12.76 -13.62
C LYS A 214 -12.00 -11.53 -14.48
N SER A 215 -11.97 -10.33 -13.87
CA SER A 215 -11.66 -9.07 -14.57
C SER A 215 -10.27 -9.11 -15.22
N TRP A 216 -9.27 -9.64 -14.55
CA TRP A 216 -7.93 -9.77 -15.10
C TRP A 216 -7.85 -10.82 -16.22
N LYS A 217 -8.60 -11.92 -16.13
CA LYS A 217 -8.73 -12.90 -17.22
C LYS A 217 -9.40 -12.31 -18.47
N GLU A 218 -10.44 -11.48 -18.30
CA GLU A 218 -11.10 -10.81 -19.41
C GLU A 218 -10.19 -9.80 -20.13
N LYS A 219 -9.25 -9.20 -19.38
CA LYS A 219 -8.21 -8.31 -19.90
C LYS A 219 -6.97 -9.08 -20.41
N GLU A 220 -6.97 -10.39 -20.28
CA GLU A 220 -5.86 -11.28 -20.63
C GLU A 220 -4.54 -10.84 -19.97
N ILE A 221 -4.62 -10.46 -18.69
CA ILE A 221 -3.43 -10.10 -17.89
C ILE A 221 -2.77 -11.38 -17.42
N SER A 222 -1.47 -11.50 -17.67
CA SER A 222 -0.65 -12.62 -17.20
C SER A 222 0.78 -12.19 -16.89
N PHE A 223 1.42 -12.92 -15.97
CA PHE A 223 2.75 -12.63 -15.45
C PHE A 223 3.73 -13.72 -15.88
N HIS A 224 4.95 -13.36 -16.27
CA HIS A 224 5.90 -14.26 -16.93
C HIS A 224 7.31 -14.11 -16.34
N ASN A 225 7.46 -14.22 -15.02
CA ASN A 225 8.77 -14.26 -14.39
C ASN A 225 8.77 -15.24 -13.23
N ASP A 226 9.84 -16.04 -13.10
CA ASP A 226 9.96 -17.06 -12.06
C ASP A 226 10.76 -16.57 -10.83
N LYS A 227 11.30 -15.35 -10.86
CA LYS A 227 12.18 -14.82 -9.80
C LYS A 227 11.78 -13.43 -9.33
N MET A 228 10.87 -12.80 -10.04
CA MET A 228 10.38 -11.46 -9.73
C MET A 228 8.86 -11.43 -9.87
N HIS A 229 8.17 -11.04 -8.81
CA HIS A 229 6.72 -11.15 -8.69
C HIS A 229 6.11 -9.82 -8.28
N MET A 230 4.93 -9.51 -8.79
CA MET A 230 4.14 -8.36 -8.37
C MET A 230 3.27 -8.75 -7.18
N ILE A 231 3.48 -8.11 -6.04
CA ILE A 231 2.64 -8.30 -4.85
C ILE A 231 1.70 -7.10 -4.75
N SER A 232 0.41 -7.34 -4.91
CA SER A 232 -0.61 -6.30 -4.91
C SER A 232 -1.51 -6.40 -3.69
N VAL A 233 -1.81 -5.26 -3.10
CA VAL A 233 -2.80 -5.12 -2.02
C VAL A 233 -4.05 -4.51 -2.62
N PHE A 234 -5.06 -5.32 -2.84
CA PHE A 234 -6.37 -4.84 -3.26
C PHE A 234 -7.16 -4.34 -2.05
N MET A 235 -7.87 -3.25 -2.24
CA MET A 235 -8.69 -2.59 -1.25
C MET A 235 -10.03 -2.23 -1.85
N THR A 236 -11.08 -2.32 -1.06
CA THR A 236 -12.42 -1.95 -1.45
C THR A 236 -12.65 -0.45 -1.27
N MET A 237 -13.29 0.18 -2.25
CA MET A 237 -13.80 1.54 -2.17
C MET A 237 -15.29 1.54 -2.49
N ASP A 238 -16.08 2.14 -1.60
CA ASP A 238 -17.51 2.44 -1.80
C ASP A 238 -17.67 3.94 -2.03
N ASP A 239 -18.28 4.35 -3.14
CA ASP A 239 -18.54 5.76 -3.47
C ASP A 239 -19.77 6.33 -2.74
N GLY A 240 -20.49 5.50 -1.96
CA GLY A 240 -21.74 5.86 -1.27
C GLY A 240 -22.93 6.08 -2.21
N LEU A 241 -22.81 5.77 -3.50
CA LEU A 241 -23.81 5.98 -4.56
C LEU A 241 -24.18 4.68 -5.29
N ASN A 242 -23.93 3.54 -4.67
CA ASN A 242 -24.13 2.17 -5.17
C ASN A 242 -23.04 1.65 -6.11
N LYS A 243 -21.84 2.17 -6.04
CA LYS A 243 -20.70 1.67 -6.79
C LYS A 243 -19.62 1.23 -5.80
N VAL A 244 -19.37 -0.07 -5.76
CA VAL A 244 -18.27 -0.67 -5.00
C VAL A 244 -17.19 -1.12 -5.97
N GLN A 245 -15.95 -0.82 -5.67
CA GLN A 245 -14.82 -1.10 -6.56
C GLN A 245 -13.63 -1.65 -5.77
N GLU A 246 -12.95 -2.61 -6.36
CA GLU A 246 -11.62 -3.03 -5.94
C GLU A 246 -10.55 -2.27 -6.70
N PHE A 247 -9.49 -1.89 -6.00
CA PHE A 247 -8.35 -1.21 -6.58
C PHE A 247 -7.04 -1.62 -5.91
N ILE A 248 -5.95 -1.53 -6.63
CA ILE A 248 -4.62 -1.74 -6.06
C ILE A 248 -4.22 -0.50 -5.25
N GLY A 249 -4.46 -0.57 -3.93
CA GLY A 249 -4.11 0.49 -2.99
C GLY A 249 -2.62 0.56 -2.70
N HIS A 250 -1.94 -0.60 -2.75
CA HIS A 250 -0.48 -0.69 -2.69
C HIS A 250 0.05 -1.82 -3.56
N VAL A 251 1.29 -1.69 -4.00
CA VAL A 251 1.98 -2.72 -4.79
C VAL A 251 3.49 -2.59 -4.65
N GLY A 252 4.17 -3.71 -4.58
CA GLY A 252 5.63 -3.79 -4.65
C GLY A 252 6.09 -4.94 -5.52
N VAL A 253 7.40 -5.07 -5.64
CA VAL A 253 8.05 -6.13 -6.43
C VAL A 253 8.86 -7.02 -5.50
N LEU A 254 8.50 -8.28 -5.45
CA LEU A 254 9.18 -9.31 -4.68
C LEU A 254 10.22 -10.01 -5.56
N LEU A 255 11.44 -10.10 -5.06
CA LEU A 255 12.57 -10.78 -5.69
C LEU A 255 12.96 -11.98 -4.83
N GLU A 256 13.19 -13.13 -5.46
CA GLU A 256 13.78 -14.28 -4.79
C GLU A 256 15.30 -14.12 -4.67
N GLU A 257 15.82 -14.23 -3.45
CA GLU A 257 17.26 -14.15 -3.14
C GLU A 257 17.68 -15.35 -2.26
N GLY A 258 17.98 -16.48 -2.88
CA GLY A 258 18.34 -17.71 -2.17
C GLY A 258 17.18 -18.28 -1.35
N ASP A 259 17.30 -18.23 -0.03
CA ASP A 259 16.27 -18.65 0.93
C ASP A 259 15.46 -17.47 1.50
N LYS A 260 15.65 -16.27 0.96
CA LYS A 260 15.01 -15.02 1.37
C LYS A 260 14.30 -14.34 0.22
N PHE A 261 13.60 -13.28 0.59
CA PHE A 261 12.89 -12.40 -0.32
C PHE A 261 13.30 -10.95 -0.09
N LEU A 262 13.51 -10.22 -1.18
CA LEU A 262 13.64 -8.76 -1.17
C LEU A 262 12.36 -8.16 -1.76
N PHE A 263 11.68 -7.33 -1.00
CA PHE A 263 10.47 -6.66 -1.44
C PHE A 263 10.76 -5.18 -1.68
N ILE A 264 10.73 -4.78 -2.95
CA ILE A 264 10.95 -3.40 -3.37
C ILE A 264 9.61 -2.68 -3.41
N GLU A 265 9.49 -1.60 -2.66
CA GLU A 265 8.30 -0.77 -2.67
C GLU A 265 8.62 0.74 -2.69
N LYS A 266 7.66 1.53 -3.13
CA LYS A 266 7.62 2.98 -3.00
C LYS A 266 6.41 3.30 -2.16
N LEU A 267 6.60 3.81 -0.94
CA LEU A 267 5.53 3.91 0.05
C LEU A 267 4.41 4.87 -0.38
N ALA A 268 4.75 6.01 -0.98
CA ALA A 268 3.82 6.95 -1.61
C ALA A 268 4.59 7.87 -2.55
N PHE A 269 3.92 8.82 -3.21
CA PHE A 269 4.58 9.82 -4.06
C PHE A 269 5.67 10.59 -3.29
N GLU A 270 5.37 11.01 -2.08
CA GLU A 270 6.22 11.83 -1.22
C GLU A 270 7.03 11.02 -0.21
N LEU A 271 6.79 9.71 -0.10
CA LEU A 271 7.46 8.83 0.85
C LEU A 271 8.55 7.98 0.15
N PRO A 272 9.49 7.39 0.90
CA PRO A 272 10.70 6.82 0.31
C PRO A 272 10.48 5.56 -0.50
N TYR A 273 11.48 5.27 -1.33
CA TYR A 273 11.75 3.90 -1.78
C TYR A 273 12.26 3.10 -0.59
N GLN A 274 11.85 1.85 -0.55
CA GLN A 274 12.23 0.91 0.50
C GLN A 274 12.51 -0.45 -0.11
N VAL A 275 13.46 -1.16 0.45
CA VAL A 275 13.63 -2.58 0.23
C VAL A 275 13.55 -3.28 1.58
N ASP A 276 12.68 -4.27 1.66
CA ASP A 276 12.43 -5.07 2.84
C ASP A 276 12.96 -6.50 2.64
N GLU A 277 13.64 -7.05 3.64
CA GLU A 277 14.10 -8.44 3.64
C GLU A 277 13.17 -9.29 4.50
N PHE A 278 12.60 -10.34 3.89
CA PHE A 278 11.73 -11.32 4.54
C PHE A 278 12.32 -12.72 4.46
N SER A 279 11.97 -13.56 5.44
CA SER A 279 12.36 -14.97 5.48
C SER A 279 11.31 -15.91 4.90
N SER A 280 10.10 -15.40 4.62
CA SER A 280 8.99 -16.19 4.08
C SER A 280 7.91 -15.32 3.46
N LEU A 281 7.11 -15.90 2.56
CA LEU A 281 5.91 -15.24 2.00
C LEU A 281 4.86 -14.96 3.09
N GLN A 282 4.82 -15.77 4.14
CA GLN A 282 3.94 -15.49 5.27
C GLN A 282 4.29 -14.18 5.98
N GLU A 283 5.57 -13.83 6.09
CA GLU A 283 6.00 -12.54 6.64
C GLU A 283 5.63 -11.38 5.71
N VAL A 284 5.69 -11.57 4.40
CA VAL A 284 5.22 -10.58 3.40
C VAL A 284 3.71 -10.31 3.58
N ASN A 285 2.89 -11.38 3.67
CA ASN A 285 1.46 -11.23 3.96
C ASN A 285 1.23 -10.46 5.26
N ASP A 286 1.88 -10.88 6.33
CA ASP A 286 1.67 -10.29 7.65
C ASP A 286 2.09 -8.82 7.71
N TYR A 287 3.17 -8.47 7.01
CA TYR A 287 3.61 -7.08 6.84
C TYR A 287 2.54 -6.24 6.13
N LEU A 288 2.10 -6.70 4.96
CA LEU A 288 1.12 -5.98 4.16
C LEU A 288 -0.24 -5.88 4.86
N MET A 289 -0.73 -6.96 5.45
CA MET A 289 -1.97 -6.93 6.25
C MET A 289 -1.85 -5.99 7.44
N GLY A 290 -0.74 -6.00 8.15
CA GLY A 290 -0.48 -5.07 9.26
C GLY A 290 -0.41 -3.61 8.81
N ALA A 291 0.12 -3.35 7.61
CA ALA A 291 0.24 -2.02 7.03
C ALA A 291 -1.09 -1.48 6.49
N TYR A 292 -1.91 -2.31 5.88
CA TYR A 292 -3.05 -1.87 5.06
C TYR A 292 -4.43 -2.27 5.60
N ASP A 293 -4.56 -3.27 6.48
CA ASP A 293 -5.81 -3.53 7.19
C ASP A 293 -5.99 -2.51 8.34
N LYS A 294 -6.50 -1.33 8.01
CA LYS A 294 -6.70 -0.22 8.97
C LYS A 294 -8.14 -0.03 9.41
N ASP A 295 -9.09 -0.72 8.78
CA ASP A 295 -10.50 -0.65 9.15
C ASP A 295 -10.76 -1.42 10.45
N ALA A 296 -10.65 -0.70 11.57
CA ALA A 296 -10.90 -1.27 12.90
C ALA A 296 -12.39 -1.52 13.16
N ASP A 297 -13.26 -0.81 12.45
CA ASP A 297 -14.72 -0.87 12.65
C ASP A 297 -15.36 -1.94 11.75
N GLY A 298 -14.62 -2.52 10.80
CA GLY A 298 -15.10 -3.57 9.90
C GLY A 298 -16.16 -3.07 8.92
N LEU A 299 -16.02 -1.85 8.45
CA LEU A 299 -16.97 -1.22 7.51
C LEU A 299 -16.71 -1.62 6.06
N THR A 300 -15.48 -2.01 5.74
CA THR A 300 -15.04 -2.45 4.41
C THR A 300 -14.60 -3.90 4.43
N ALA A 301 -14.50 -4.51 3.26
CA ALA A 301 -13.87 -5.82 3.15
C ALA A 301 -12.39 -5.77 3.58
N LYS A 302 -11.85 -6.89 4.04
CA LYS A 302 -10.44 -7.00 4.37
C LYS A 302 -9.59 -6.89 3.10
N PRO A 303 -8.42 -6.20 3.16
CA PRO A 303 -7.52 -6.15 2.02
C PRO A 303 -7.16 -7.55 1.52
N LEU A 304 -7.07 -7.71 0.21
CA LEU A 304 -6.64 -8.95 -0.43
C LEU A 304 -5.18 -8.81 -0.88
N ILE A 305 -4.35 -9.79 -0.55
CA ILE A 305 -2.95 -9.83 -1.01
C ILE A 305 -2.85 -10.78 -2.20
N PHE A 306 -2.46 -10.24 -3.34
CA PHE A 306 -2.24 -11.01 -4.57
C PHE A 306 -0.75 -11.20 -4.82
N PHE A 307 -0.41 -12.39 -5.25
CA PHE A 307 0.89 -12.77 -5.79
C PHE A 307 0.72 -12.93 -7.29
N ASP A 308 1.26 -12.00 -8.08
CA ASP A 308 0.97 -11.89 -9.49
C ASP A 308 -0.56 -11.84 -9.78
N GLY A 309 -1.09 -12.80 -10.48
CA GLY A 309 -2.49 -12.83 -10.91
C GLY A 309 -3.47 -13.55 -9.99
N GLU A 310 -3.04 -14.04 -8.83
CA GLU A 310 -3.86 -14.87 -7.93
C GLU A 310 -3.71 -14.45 -6.47
N VAL A 311 -4.67 -14.83 -5.62
CA VAL A 311 -4.54 -14.61 -4.17
C VAL A 311 -3.29 -15.33 -3.68
N MET A 312 -2.48 -14.63 -2.90
CA MET A 312 -1.27 -15.20 -2.30
C MET A 312 -1.62 -16.47 -1.50
N LYS A 313 -0.88 -17.54 -1.69
CA LYS A 313 -1.14 -18.82 -1.03
C LYS A 313 -1.09 -18.70 0.50
N GLU A 314 -0.22 -17.85 1.00
CA GLU A 314 -0.03 -17.55 2.42
C GLU A 314 -1.00 -16.48 2.95
N TYR A 315 -1.98 -16.06 2.14
CA TYR A 315 -2.96 -15.05 2.55
C TYR A 315 -3.68 -15.45 3.84
N ARG A 316 -3.68 -14.54 4.79
CA ARG A 316 -4.46 -14.64 6.02
C ARG A 316 -4.77 -13.27 6.61
N VAL A 317 -5.90 -13.17 7.26
CA VAL A 317 -6.31 -12.00 8.04
C VAL A 317 -5.66 -12.05 9.42
N LEU A 318 -5.21 -10.90 9.95
CA LEU A 318 -4.52 -10.80 11.24
C LEU A 318 -5.42 -10.28 12.37
N ARG A 319 -6.62 -9.74 12.06
CA ARG A 319 -7.59 -9.18 13.02
C ARG A 319 -8.99 -9.03 12.41
#